data_9e42de8fc332d1e8e30a94b828b39bba
#
_entry.id   9e42de8fc332d1e8e30a94b828b39bba
#
_cell.length_a   1.000
_cell.length_b   1.000
_cell.length_c   1.000
_cell.angle_alpha   90.00
_cell.angle_beta   90.00
_cell.angle_gamma   90.00
#
_symmetry.space_group_name_H-M   'P 1'
#
loop_
_entity.id
_entity.type
_entity.pdbx_description
1 polymer ?
#
loop_
_entity_poly.entity_id
_entity_poly.type
_entity_poly.pdbx_seq_one_letter_code
_entity_poly.pdbx_strand_id
1 'polypeptide(L)'
;MMKKSILLLTAALLAATTLSAQSAGNDEDGKKIDKERLEGKDYLPKVNGTIRAKYEYQTGMGAGRFEVRNARVSLTGNILPIVAYKAEIDLSDEGQIKMLDAYARVFPAKGLTVTAGQMRVPFTIDAHRSPHEQYFANRSFIAKQVGNVRDVGVTLGYQLPVSLPVTLEGGLYNGTGLTNQKVWHKEVNYSAKAVVLPADGWNFTLSVQGIKPEEVWMRSYDIGAYYEAGRFHIEGEYLYKQYSDNAFQDVHSVDAFINYDLPLKKVFQKMSFLARYDMMTDQSDAQTRDEVTGALTVTDYKRHRLTGGITFSLSKAFRTDLRLNYEKYFYPAGSIAKESEQDKVVLELMVRF
;
A
#
# COMPACT_ATOMS: atom_id res chain seq x y z
N MET A 1 -7.97 23.75 -21.78
CA MET A 1 -8.22 22.33 -21.45
C MET A 1 -8.98 22.11 -20.14
N MET A 2 -8.80 22.92 -19.10
CA MET A 2 -9.45 22.78 -17.77
C MET A 2 -10.99 22.78 -17.78
N LYS A 3 -11.67 23.56 -18.63
CA LYS A 3 -13.15 23.61 -18.67
C LYS A 3 -13.81 22.28 -19.08
N LYS A 4 -13.14 21.44 -19.88
CA LYS A 4 -13.68 20.12 -20.29
C LYS A 4 -13.56 19.05 -19.20
N SER A 5 -12.54 19.13 -18.33
CA SER A 5 -12.34 18.16 -17.23
C SER A 5 -13.33 18.37 -16.09
N ILE A 6 -13.69 19.63 -15.78
CA ILE A 6 -14.70 19.95 -14.76
C ILE A 6 -16.09 19.52 -15.24
N LEU A 7 -16.37 19.65 -16.53
CA LEU A 7 -17.68 19.24 -17.11
C LEU A 7 -17.87 17.73 -17.08
N LEU A 8 -16.81 16.94 -17.25
CA LEU A 8 -16.84 15.47 -17.12
C LEU A 8 -17.07 15.02 -15.68
N LEU A 9 -16.47 15.71 -14.71
CA LEU A 9 -16.67 15.39 -13.29
C LEU A 9 -18.09 15.74 -12.83
N THR A 10 -18.65 16.87 -13.26
CA THR A 10 -20.03 17.26 -12.96
C THR A 10 -21.06 16.38 -13.69
N ALA A 11 -20.78 15.94 -14.91
CA ALA A 11 -21.65 15.02 -15.63
C ALA A 11 -21.67 13.63 -14.98
N ALA A 12 -20.55 13.14 -14.46
CA ALA A 12 -20.47 11.88 -13.71
C ALA A 12 -21.24 11.96 -12.37
N LEU A 13 -21.21 13.12 -11.68
CA LEU A 13 -21.99 13.32 -10.46
C LEU A 13 -23.50 13.44 -10.73
N LEU A 14 -23.91 14.13 -11.80
CA LEU A 14 -25.33 14.28 -12.16
C LEU A 14 -25.93 12.97 -12.72
N ALA A 15 -25.16 12.15 -13.44
CA ALA A 15 -25.63 10.84 -13.90
C ALA A 15 -25.87 9.85 -12.74
N ALA A 16 -25.19 10.05 -11.61
CA ALA A 16 -25.37 9.20 -10.42
C ALA A 16 -26.70 9.44 -9.69
N THR A 17 -27.38 10.56 -9.93
CA THR A 17 -28.64 10.92 -9.23
C THR A 17 -29.90 10.33 -9.85
N THR A 18 -29.82 9.73 -11.04
CA THR A 18 -31.00 9.22 -11.78
C THR A 18 -31.09 7.71 -11.90
N LEU A 19 -30.08 6.96 -11.41
CA LEU A 19 -30.13 5.50 -11.38
C LEU A 19 -30.55 5.01 -9.99
N SER A 20 -31.72 4.37 -9.91
CA SER A 20 -32.19 3.71 -8.70
C SER A 20 -31.15 2.69 -8.20
N ALA A 21 -30.58 2.97 -7.03
CA ALA A 21 -29.56 2.16 -6.40
C ALA A 21 -30.07 0.75 -6.07
N GLN A 22 -29.66 -0.23 -6.82
CA GLN A 22 -29.72 -1.64 -6.46
C GLN A 22 -28.33 -2.24 -6.66
N SER A 23 -27.44 -2.11 -5.68
CA SER A 23 -26.20 -2.88 -5.69
C SER A 23 -25.73 -3.20 -4.30
N ALA A 24 -25.35 -4.46 -4.11
CA ALA A 24 -24.57 -4.89 -2.96
C ALA A 24 -23.11 -4.45 -3.18
N GLY A 25 -22.52 -3.70 -2.25
CA GLY A 25 -21.10 -3.44 -2.19
C GLY A 25 -20.37 -4.56 -1.45
N ASN A 26 -19.09 -4.72 -1.69
CA ASN A 26 -18.24 -5.59 -0.89
C ASN A 26 -17.51 -4.73 0.18
N ASP A 27 -17.29 -5.27 1.38
CA ASP A 27 -16.39 -4.68 2.36
C ASP A 27 -14.90 -4.91 1.96
N GLU A 28 -13.98 -4.36 2.73
CA GLU A 28 -12.54 -4.52 2.49
C GLU A 28 -12.05 -5.98 2.53
N ASP A 29 -12.88 -6.90 3.08
CA ASP A 29 -12.63 -8.35 3.14
C ASP A 29 -13.28 -9.12 1.96
N GLY A 30 -13.86 -8.43 0.98
CA GLY A 30 -14.46 -9.05 -0.21
C GLY A 30 -15.79 -9.76 0.02
N LYS A 31 -16.45 -9.58 1.17
CA LYS A 31 -17.74 -10.20 1.47
C LYS A 31 -18.87 -9.39 0.85
N LYS A 32 -19.80 -10.09 0.19
CA LYS A 32 -21.06 -9.48 -0.30
C LYS A 32 -21.85 -8.89 0.86
N ILE A 33 -22.20 -7.62 0.75
CA ILE A 33 -23.15 -6.98 1.66
C ILE A 33 -24.54 -7.46 1.28
N ASP A 34 -25.11 -8.36 2.07
CA ASP A 34 -26.47 -8.86 1.87
C ASP A 34 -27.49 -7.77 2.24
N LYS A 35 -28.46 -7.51 1.36
CA LYS A 35 -29.49 -6.48 1.55
C LYS A 35 -30.36 -6.67 2.81
N GLU A 36 -30.51 -7.89 3.31
CA GLU A 36 -31.34 -8.21 4.47
C GLU A 36 -30.68 -7.91 5.82
N ARG A 37 -29.39 -7.53 5.83
CA ARG A 37 -28.59 -7.32 7.06
C ARG A 37 -28.60 -5.91 7.61
N LEU A 38 -29.33 -4.99 7.01
CA LEU A 38 -29.30 -3.55 7.34
C LEU A 38 -30.31 -3.16 8.45
N GLU A 39 -30.59 -4.04 9.40
CA GLU A 39 -31.33 -3.67 10.61
C GLU A 39 -30.40 -3.03 11.64
N GLY A 40 -30.53 -1.72 11.82
CA GLY A 40 -30.07 -0.90 12.98
C GLY A 40 -28.65 -1.06 13.53
N LYS A 41 -28.10 -2.28 13.58
CA LYS A 41 -26.76 -2.58 14.10
C LYS A 41 -25.62 -2.33 13.10
N ASP A 42 -25.93 -2.31 11.81
CA ASP A 42 -24.90 -2.17 10.75
C ASP A 42 -24.43 -0.75 10.54
N TYR A 43 -25.09 0.22 11.17
CA TYR A 43 -24.66 1.63 11.18
C TYR A 43 -23.66 1.96 12.30
N LEU A 44 -23.43 1.06 13.24
CA LEU A 44 -22.43 1.28 14.27
C LEU A 44 -21.02 1.18 13.67
N PRO A 45 -20.14 2.14 13.97
CA PRO A 45 -18.78 2.10 13.49
C PRO A 45 -18.04 0.90 14.05
N LYS A 46 -17.35 0.16 13.19
CA LYS A 46 -16.40 -0.89 13.58
C LYS A 46 -15.07 -0.23 13.93
N VAL A 47 -14.56 -0.54 15.11
CA VAL A 47 -13.24 -0.10 15.57
C VAL A 47 -12.26 -1.23 15.33
N ASN A 48 -11.16 -0.95 14.64
CA ASN A 48 -10.06 -1.89 14.47
C ASN A 48 -8.76 -1.23 14.92
N GLY A 49 -7.86 -2.01 15.49
CA GLY A 49 -6.54 -1.52 15.87
C GLY A 49 -5.44 -2.45 15.41
N THR A 50 -4.25 -1.88 15.13
CA THR A 50 -3.04 -2.64 14.83
C THR A 50 -1.86 -2.01 15.53
N ILE A 51 -1.22 -2.77 16.43
CA ILE A 51 0.00 -2.38 17.11
C ILE A 51 1.14 -3.26 16.58
N ARG A 52 2.27 -2.63 16.22
CA ARG A 52 3.51 -3.31 15.86
C ARG A 52 4.64 -2.70 16.65
N ALA A 53 5.21 -3.48 17.54
CA ALA A 53 6.41 -3.13 18.30
C ALA A 53 7.55 -4.03 17.84
N LYS A 54 8.73 -3.47 17.57
CA LYS A 54 9.89 -4.23 17.14
C LYS A 54 11.16 -3.84 17.88
N TYR A 55 12.08 -4.79 17.95
CA TYR A 55 13.47 -4.60 18.27
C TYR A 55 14.31 -4.87 17.03
N GLU A 56 15.19 -3.94 16.67
CA GLU A 56 16.17 -4.11 15.59
C GLU A 56 17.57 -4.11 16.19
N TYR A 57 18.38 -5.09 15.80
CA TYR A 57 19.80 -5.16 16.13
C TYR A 57 20.61 -5.13 14.84
N GLN A 58 21.35 -4.03 14.64
CA GLN A 58 22.22 -3.83 13.48
C GLN A 58 23.58 -4.46 13.76
N THR A 59 23.94 -5.48 12.99
CA THR A 59 25.09 -6.32 13.26
C THR A 59 26.44 -5.62 13.05
N GLY A 60 26.53 -4.70 12.09
CA GLY A 60 27.75 -3.95 11.79
C GLY A 60 28.11 -2.92 12.86
N MET A 61 27.11 -2.26 13.45
CA MET A 61 27.31 -1.30 14.55
C MET A 61 27.39 -1.97 15.92
N GLY A 62 26.90 -3.22 16.05
CA GLY A 62 26.74 -3.86 17.34
C GLY A 62 25.71 -3.15 18.24
N ALA A 63 24.73 -2.46 17.66
CA ALA A 63 23.76 -1.63 18.36
C ALA A 63 22.33 -2.05 18.05
N GLY A 64 21.41 -1.83 19.00
CA GLY A 64 20.00 -2.15 18.85
C GLY A 64 19.08 -1.05 19.33
N ARG A 65 17.82 -1.09 18.84
CA ARG A 65 16.78 -0.13 19.23
C ARG A 65 15.42 -0.79 19.32
N PHE A 66 14.60 -0.30 20.23
CA PHE A 66 13.16 -0.57 20.24
C PHE A 66 12.42 0.51 19.46
N GLU A 67 11.38 0.10 18.73
CA GLU A 67 10.55 1.01 17.94
C GLU A 67 9.09 0.56 18.00
N VAL A 68 8.17 1.50 18.23
CA VAL A 68 6.75 1.31 17.93
C VAL A 68 6.54 1.61 16.46
N ARG A 69 6.52 0.57 15.64
CA ARG A 69 6.47 0.71 14.16
C ARG A 69 5.11 1.19 13.66
N ASN A 70 4.02 0.75 14.32
CA ASN A 70 2.67 1.22 14.06
C ASN A 70 1.85 1.15 15.35
N ALA A 71 1.01 2.15 15.56
CA ALA A 71 -0.03 2.20 16.58
C ALA A 71 -1.29 2.76 15.93
N ARG A 72 -1.96 1.94 15.10
CA ARG A 72 -3.08 2.37 14.26
C ARG A 72 -4.40 2.08 14.91
N VAL A 73 -5.32 3.03 14.78
CA VAL A 73 -6.72 2.87 15.10
C VAL A 73 -7.54 3.32 13.89
N SER A 74 -8.52 2.53 13.49
CA SER A 74 -9.42 2.86 12.39
C SER A 74 -10.87 2.69 12.77
N LEU A 75 -11.71 3.56 12.24
CA LEU A 75 -13.16 3.51 12.27
C LEU A 75 -13.66 3.27 10.86
N THR A 76 -14.49 2.25 10.68
CA THR A 76 -15.14 1.95 9.39
C THR A 76 -16.62 1.78 9.62
N GLY A 77 -17.45 2.20 8.67
CA GLY A 77 -18.90 2.02 8.79
C GLY A 77 -19.64 2.44 7.53
N ASN A 78 -20.95 2.19 7.55
CA ASN A 78 -21.87 2.61 6.49
C ASN A 78 -22.80 3.68 7.05
N ILE A 79 -23.00 4.78 6.33
CA ILE A 79 -24.00 5.80 6.64
C ILE A 79 -25.34 5.40 6.02
N LEU A 80 -25.28 4.87 4.80
CA LEU A 80 -26.40 4.36 4.00
C LEU A 80 -25.92 3.08 3.30
N PRO A 81 -26.82 2.25 2.75
CA PRO A 81 -26.44 1.07 1.98
C PRO A 81 -25.48 1.34 0.83
N ILE A 82 -25.48 2.59 0.34
CA ILE A 82 -24.67 3.05 -0.79
C ILE A 82 -23.51 3.96 -0.38
N VAL A 83 -23.32 4.23 0.91
CA VAL A 83 -22.27 5.14 1.39
C VAL A 83 -21.54 4.52 2.57
N ALA A 84 -20.25 4.27 2.38
CA ALA A 84 -19.32 3.83 3.44
C ALA A 84 -18.31 4.94 3.77
N TYR A 85 -17.68 4.84 4.93
CA TYR A 85 -16.61 5.74 5.33
C TYR A 85 -15.49 5.01 6.06
N LYS A 86 -14.31 5.60 6.05
CA LYS A 86 -13.18 5.17 6.87
C LYS A 86 -12.42 6.37 7.41
N ALA A 87 -12.01 6.26 8.66
CA ALA A 87 -11.01 7.13 9.28
C ALA A 87 -9.95 6.25 9.93
N GLU A 88 -8.66 6.52 9.68
CA GLU A 88 -7.53 5.79 10.26
C GLU A 88 -6.43 6.76 10.67
N ILE A 89 -5.94 6.61 11.89
CA ILE A 89 -4.81 7.38 12.43
C ILE A 89 -3.68 6.42 12.83
N ASP A 90 -2.43 6.92 12.82
CA ASP A 90 -1.26 6.24 13.37
C ASP A 90 -0.64 7.14 14.44
N LEU A 91 -0.42 6.59 15.63
CA LEU A 91 0.10 7.26 16.82
C LEU A 91 1.59 6.97 17.06
N SER A 92 2.26 6.30 16.12
CA SER A 92 3.63 5.81 16.29
C SER A 92 4.72 6.80 15.87
N ASP A 93 4.39 8.03 15.52
CA ASP A 93 5.34 9.01 14.99
C ASP A 93 5.86 9.96 16.07
N GLU A 94 6.55 9.43 17.07
CA GLU A 94 7.26 10.17 18.12
C GLU A 94 6.43 11.31 18.75
N GLY A 95 5.17 11.03 19.08
CA GLY A 95 4.23 11.99 19.67
C GLY A 95 3.39 12.78 18.67
N GLN A 96 3.57 12.59 17.37
CA GLN A 96 2.71 13.17 16.34
C GLN A 96 1.64 12.19 15.89
N ILE A 97 0.43 12.70 15.69
CA ILE A 97 -0.70 11.92 15.15
C ILE A 97 -0.68 12.09 13.63
N LYS A 98 -0.56 10.98 12.90
CA LYS A 98 -0.72 10.96 11.43
C LYS A 98 -2.11 10.49 11.06
N MET A 99 -2.91 11.34 10.42
CA MET A 99 -4.11 10.90 9.74
C MET A 99 -3.70 10.12 8.46
N LEU A 100 -4.04 8.84 8.41
CA LEU A 100 -3.71 7.97 7.29
C LEU A 100 -4.83 7.93 6.26
N ASP A 101 -6.03 7.54 6.67
CA ASP A 101 -7.21 7.47 5.81
C ASP A 101 -8.30 8.36 6.39
N ALA A 102 -8.97 9.13 5.53
CA ALA A 102 -10.16 9.91 5.85
C ALA A 102 -10.95 10.10 4.57
N TYR A 103 -11.85 9.16 4.26
CA TYR A 103 -12.60 9.17 3.02
C TYR A 103 -14.05 8.72 3.18
N ALA A 104 -14.87 9.16 2.24
CA ALA A 104 -16.17 8.59 1.96
C ALA A 104 -16.12 7.79 0.65
N ARG A 105 -16.84 6.67 0.62
CA ARG A 105 -16.97 5.79 -0.54
C ARG A 105 -18.44 5.61 -0.89
N VAL A 106 -18.78 5.82 -2.13
CA VAL A 106 -20.14 5.68 -2.67
C VAL A 106 -20.18 4.53 -3.66
N PHE A 107 -21.25 3.75 -3.61
CA PHE A 107 -21.53 2.64 -4.52
C PHE A 107 -22.73 2.99 -5.41
N PRO A 108 -22.54 3.80 -6.47
CA PRO A 108 -23.66 4.33 -7.27
C PRO A 108 -24.32 3.27 -8.15
N ALA A 109 -23.59 2.22 -8.53
CA ALA A 109 -24.11 1.11 -9.33
C ALA A 109 -23.35 -0.18 -8.99
N LYS A 110 -23.87 -1.33 -9.43
CA LYS A 110 -23.22 -2.64 -9.21
C LYS A 110 -21.80 -2.64 -9.81
N GLY A 111 -20.83 -2.99 -8.98
CA GLY A 111 -19.43 -3.05 -9.37
C GLY A 111 -18.72 -1.69 -9.44
N LEU A 112 -19.44 -0.57 -9.36
CA LEU A 112 -18.87 0.78 -9.43
C LEU A 112 -18.69 1.36 -8.03
N THR A 113 -17.49 1.89 -7.75
CA THR A 113 -17.17 2.62 -6.51
C THR A 113 -16.60 3.99 -6.84
N VAL A 114 -16.94 4.97 -6.03
CA VAL A 114 -16.36 6.31 -6.06
C VAL A 114 -15.87 6.62 -4.65
N THR A 115 -14.58 6.83 -4.47
CA THR A 115 -13.98 7.15 -3.17
C THR A 115 -13.38 8.54 -3.23
N ALA A 116 -13.69 9.41 -2.28
CA ALA A 116 -13.17 10.77 -2.21
C ALA A 116 -12.63 11.05 -0.80
N GLY A 117 -11.47 11.70 -0.71
CA GLY A 117 -10.78 12.05 0.52
C GLY A 117 -9.33 11.61 0.51
N GLN A 118 -8.77 11.41 1.70
CA GLN A 118 -7.42 10.87 1.89
C GLN A 118 -7.47 9.36 1.96
N MET A 119 -6.79 8.68 1.04
CA MET A 119 -6.87 7.22 0.90
C MET A 119 -5.57 6.65 0.34
N ARG A 120 -5.46 5.32 0.33
CA ARG A 120 -4.40 4.65 -0.44
C ARG A 120 -4.65 4.84 -1.92
N VAL A 121 -3.60 5.17 -2.64
CA VAL A 121 -3.65 5.24 -4.11
C VAL A 121 -3.60 3.83 -4.70
N PRO A 122 -4.31 3.53 -5.80
CA PRO A 122 -4.30 2.21 -6.42
C PRO A 122 -2.99 1.99 -7.18
N PHE A 123 -1.96 1.49 -6.47
CA PHE A 123 -0.65 1.26 -7.02
C PHE A 123 0.04 0.10 -6.29
N THR A 124 0.75 -0.78 -7.01
CA THR A 124 1.51 -1.96 -6.55
C THR A 124 0.71 -2.99 -5.72
N ILE A 125 1.33 -4.09 -5.33
CA ILE A 125 0.78 -5.11 -4.42
C ILE A 125 1.21 -4.82 -2.99
N ASP A 126 2.53 -4.83 -2.70
CA ASP A 126 3.03 -4.73 -1.32
C ASP A 126 2.73 -3.38 -0.66
N ALA A 127 2.75 -2.26 -1.41
CA ALA A 127 2.39 -0.95 -0.87
C ALA A 127 0.92 -0.88 -0.42
N HIS A 128 0.04 -1.66 -1.04
CA HIS A 128 -1.39 -1.72 -0.71
C HIS A 128 -1.69 -2.58 0.53
N ARG A 129 -0.77 -3.46 0.97
CA ARG A 129 -0.98 -4.29 2.16
C ARG A 129 -1.07 -3.46 3.43
N SER A 130 -2.03 -3.80 4.26
CA SER A 130 -2.15 -3.28 5.63
C SER A 130 -1.02 -3.83 6.51
N PRO A 131 -0.63 -3.17 7.61
CA PRO A 131 0.46 -3.65 8.47
C PRO A 131 0.28 -5.07 8.99
N HIS A 132 -0.96 -5.50 9.21
CA HIS A 132 -1.29 -6.85 9.68
C HIS A 132 -1.28 -7.91 8.56
N GLU A 133 -1.28 -7.50 7.30
CA GLU A 133 -1.21 -8.38 6.12
C GLU A 133 0.22 -8.58 5.62
N GLN A 134 1.17 -7.78 6.13
CA GLN A 134 2.57 -7.91 5.74
C GLN A 134 3.17 -9.23 6.18
N TYR A 135 3.89 -9.87 5.28
CA TYR A 135 4.61 -11.12 5.55
C TYR A 135 5.85 -10.87 6.39
N PHE A 136 6.61 -9.82 6.10
CA PHE A 136 7.87 -9.46 6.76
C PHE A 136 7.69 -8.27 7.71
N ALA A 137 8.60 -8.14 8.67
CA ALA A 137 8.64 -7.01 9.59
C ALA A 137 8.90 -5.68 8.87
N ASN A 138 9.72 -5.68 7.82
CA ASN A 138 9.97 -4.52 6.97
C ASN A 138 9.41 -4.74 5.56
N ARG A 139 8.90 -3.66 4.93
CA ARG A 139 8.38 -3.67 3.56
C ARG A 139 9.48 -3.89 2.53
N SER A 140 9.09 -4.30 1.32
CA SER A 140 9.95 -4.30 0.14
C SER A 140 10.45 -2.90 -0.21
N PHE A 141 11.48 -2.80 -1.05
CA PHE A 141 11.92 -1.51 -1.58
C PHE A 141 10.84 -0.89 -2.46
N ILE A 142 10.14 -1.67 -3.27
CA ILE A 142 8.99 -1.20 -4.07
C ILE A 142 8.01 -0.43 -3.19
N ALA A 143 7.56 -1.01 -2.09
CA ALA A 143 6.57 -0.39 -1.21
C ALA A 143 7.09 0.84 -0.43
N LYS A 144 8.41 0.97 -0.25
CA LYS A 144 9.03 2.13 0.39
C LYS A 144 9.31 3.29 -0.56
N GLN A 145 9.58 2.97 -1.82
CA GLN A 145 10.21 3.90 -2.78
C GLN A 145 9.25 4.36 -3.89
N VAL A 146 8.05 3.81 -3.92
CA VAL A 146 7.04 4.17 -4.93
C VAL A 146 6.25 5.38 -4.48
N GLY A 147 6.68 6.58 -4.72
CA GLY A 147 5.88 7.78 -4.52
C GLY A 147 4.99 7.77 -3.26
N ASN A 148 3.83 8.36 -3.35
CA ASN A 148 2.89 8.43 -2.23
C ASN A 148 1.98 7.19 -2.18
N VAL A 149 2.12 6.39 -1.13
CA VAL A 149 1.22 5.24 -0.85
C VAL A 149 -0.19 5.72 -0.52
N ARG A 150 -0.32 6.93 0.05
CA ARG A 150 -1.59 7.61 0.36
C ARG A 150 -1.55 9.02 -0.16
N ASP A 151 -2.72 9.50 -0.59
CA ASP A 151 -2.88 10.87 -1.06
C ASP A 151 -4.33 11.34 -0.91
N VAL A 152 -4.57 12.61 -1.12
CA VAL A 152 -5.90 13.22 -1.15
C VAL A 152 -6.36 13.33 -2.59
N GLY A 153 -7.55 12.82 -2.88
CA GLY A 153 -8.08 12.86 -4.23
C GLY A 153 -9.38 12.08 -4.39
N VAL A 154 -9.61 11.60 -5.61
CA VAL A 154 -10.78 10.82 -5.99
C VAL A 154 -10.32 9.57 -6.74
N THR A 155 -10.83 8.41 -6.34
CA THR A 155 -10.63 7.11 -7.00
C THR A 155 -11.95 6.60 -7.53
N LEU A 156 -11.96 6.13 -8.76
CA LEU A 156 -13.02 5.31 -9.35
C LEU A 156 -12.55 3.86 -9.36
N GLY A 157 -13.37 2.94 -8.87
CA GLY A 157 -13.17 1.51 -8.95
C GLY A 157 -14.30 0.85 -9.72
N TYR A 158 -13.98 -0.12 -10.56
CA TYR A 158 -15.00 -0.87 -11.30
C TYR A 158 -14.64 -2.35 -11.38
N GLN A 159 -15.54 -3.18 -10.88
CA GLN A 159 -15.48 -4.63 -11.04
C GLN A 159 -16.21 -5.01 -12.30
N LEU A 160 -15.51 -5.52 -13.30
CA LEU A 160 -16.07 -5.90 -14.58
C LEU A 160 -17.11 -7.04 -14.42
N PRO A 161 -18.26 -6.95 -15.07
CA PRO A 161 -19.30 -7.98 -15.02
C PRO A 161 -19.02 -9.13 -16.00
N VAL A 162 -17.83 -9.72 -15.90
CA VAL A 162 -17.36 -10.83 -16.74
C VAL A 162 -17.09 -12.06 -15.89
N SER A 163 -16.98 -13.24 -16.52
CA SER A 163 -16.73 -14.49 -15.81
C SER A 163 -15.35 -14.51 -15.14
N LEU A 164 -14.36 -13.87 -15.76
CA LEU A 164 -13.04 -13.65 -15.19
C LEU A 164 -13.11 -12.46 -14.21
N PRO A 165 -12.82 -12.62 -12.91
CA PRO A 165 -12.82 -11.49 -11.98
C PRO A 165 -11.73 -10.48 -12.35
N VAL A 166 -12.15 -9.30 -12.80
CA VAL A 166 -11.27 -8.16 -13.13
C VAL A 166 -11.74 -6.93 -12.38
N THR A 167 -10.83 -6.30 -11.65
CA THR A 167 -11.05 -5.03 -10.97
C THR A 167 -10.15 -3.97 -11.56
N LEU A 168 -10.73 -2.84 -11.93
CA LEU A 168 -10.02 -1.66 -12.42
C LEU A 168 -10.21 -0.54 -11.42
N GLU A 169 -9.13 0.13 -11.05
CA GLU A 169 -9.14 1.31 -10.21
C GLU A 169 -8.31 2.42 -10.87
N GLY A 170 -8.76 3.65 -10.76
CA GLY A 170 -8.00 4.79 -11.27
C GLY A 170 -8.44 6.07 -10.56
N GLY A 171 -7.51 6.99 -10.37
CA GLY A 171 -7.80 8.20 -9.62
C GLY A 171 -6.89 9.36 -9.93
N LEU A 172 -7.31 10.52 -9.45
CA LEU A 172 -6.62 11.81 -9.54
C LEU A 172 -6.36 12.33 -8.13
N TYR A 173 -5.15 12.84 -7.89
CA TYR A 173 -4.65 13.15 -6.55
C TYR A 173 -3.83 14.45 -6.54
N ASN A 174 -3.60 14.99 -5.34
CA ASN A 174 -2.73 16.15 -5.15
C ASN A 174 -1.24 15.83 -5.43
N GLY A 175 -0.78 14.62 -5.15
CA GLY A 175 0.63 14.22 -5.28
C GLY A 175 1.51 14.60 -4.09
N THR A 176 0.93 15.13 -3.01
CA THR A 176 1.66 15.60 -1.82
C THR A 176 1.66 14.59 -0.67
N GLY A 177 0.99 13.47 -0.85
CA GLY A 177 0.87 12.45 0.18
C GLY A 177 -0.02 12.87 1.34
N LEU A 178 0.50 12.74 2.56
CA LEU A 178 -0.24 13.03 3.79
C LEU A 178 -0.17 14.51 4.23
N THR A 179 0.68 15.30 3.59
CA THR A 179 0.99 16.68 4.00
C THR A 179 0.66 17.66 2.89
N ASN A 180 0.75 18.96 3.19
CA ASN A 180 0.63 20.05 2.19
C ASN A 180 -0.68 20.05 1.39
N GLN A 181 -1.78 19.54 1.95
CA GLN A 181 -3.09 19.42 1.29
C GLN A 181 -3.70 20.80 0.92
N LYS A 182 -3.22 21.88 1.53
CA LYS A 182 -3.72 23.26 1.30
C LYS A 182 -2.94 24.02 0.23
N VAL A 183 -1.90 23.41 -0.34
CA VAL A 183 -1.10 24.01 -1.41
C VAL A 183 -1.83 23.83 -2.74
N TRP A 184 -1.87 24.90 -3.54
CA TRP A 184 -2.43 24.85 -4.89
C TRP A 184 -1.41 24.27 -5.87
N HIS A 185 -1.80 23.23 -6.61
CA HIS A 185 -0.97 22.55 -7.60
C HIS A 185 -1.45 22.88 -9.01
N LYS A 186 -0.51 23.13 -9.93
CA LYS A 186 -0.81 23.34 -11.35
C LYS A 186 -1.16 22.03 -12.05
N GLU A 187 -0.57 20.94 -11.58
CA GLU A 187 -0.70 19.62 -12.17
C GLU A 187 -1.51 18.69 -11.24
N VAL A 188 -2.20 17.75 -11.84
CA VAL A 188 -2.93 16.71 -11.11
C VAL A 188 -2.21 15.39 -11.29
N ASN A 189 -1.85 14.75 -10.19
CA ASN A 189 -1.20 13.46 -10.18
C ASN A 189 -2.23 12.35 -10.39
N TYR A 190 -1.79 11.20 -10.89
CA TYR A 190 -2.69 10.10 -11.23
C TYR A 190 -2.13 8.75 -10.82
N SER A 191 -3.03 7.80 -10.61
CA SER A 191 -2.69 6.41 -10.43
C SER A 191 -3.79 5.53 -11.01
N ALA A 192 -3.41 4.38 -11.57
CA ALA A 192 -4.36 3.38 -12.03
C ALA A 192 -3.80 1.97 -11.78
N LYS A 193 -4.72 1.03 -11.51
CA LYS A 193 -4.41 -0.36 -11.19
C LYS A 193 -5.45 -1.29 -11.78
N ALA A 194 -5.01 -2.38 -12.37
CA ALA A 194 -5.83 -3.48 -12.82
C ALA A 194 -5.43 -4.75 -12.07
N VAL A 195 -6.40 -5.46 -11.52
CA VAL A 195 -6.22 -6.76 -10.85
C VAL A 195 -7.05 -7.80 -11.57
N VAL A 196 -6.42 -8.92 -11.92
CA VAL A 196 -7.05 -10.05 -12.62
C VAL A 196 -6.85 -11.32 -11.78
N LEU A 197 -7.92 -12.04 -11.49
CA LEU A 197 -7.91 -13.30 -10.77
C LEU A 197 -8.31 -14.44 -11.73
N PRO A 198 -7.37 -15.00 -12.51
CA PRO A 198 -7.70 -15.93 -13.61
C PRO A 198 -8.12 -17.31 -13.12
N ALA A 199 -7.69 -17.73 -11.95
CA ALA A 199 -8.04 -18.99 -11.30
C ALA A 199 -7.83 -18.86 -9.79
N ASP A 200 -8.33 -19.84 -9.03
CA ASP A 200 -8.16 -19.88 -7.58
C ASP A 200 -6.68 -19.78 -7.19
N GLY A 201 -6.40 -18.89 -6.26
CA GLY A 201 -5.06 -18.62 -5.76
C GLY A 201 -4.18 -17.73 -6.64
N TRP A 202 -4.55 -17.43 -7.87
CA TRP A 202 -3.78 -16.56 -8.75
C TRP A 202 -4.24 -15.11 -8.68
N ASN A 203 -3.28 -14.19 -8.65
CA ASN A 203 -3.48 -12.76 -8.79
C ASN A 203 -2.45 -12.20 -9.78
N PHE A 204 -2.91 -11.40 -10.73
CA PHE A 204 -2.06 -10.59 -11.60
C PHE A 204 -2.44 -9.13 -11.42
N THR A 205 -1.45 -8.28 -11.23
CA THR A 205 -1.63 -6.85 -11.00
C THR A 205 -0.77 -6.08 -12.00
N LEU A 206 -1.38 -5.08 -12.62
CA LEU A 206 -0.69 -4.06 -13.42
C LEU A 206 -1.05 -2.72 -12.84
N SER A 207 -0.07 -1.84 -12.66
CA SER A 207 -0.36 -0.49 -12.15
C SER A 207 0.57 0.57 -12.75
N VAL A 208 0.07 1.80 -12.76
CA VAL A 208 0.81 2.98 -13.21
C VAL A 208 0.57 4.13 -12.25
N GLN A 209 1.58 4.96 -12.03
CA GLN A 209 1.47 6.17 -11.23
C GLN A 209 2.32 7.29 -11.85
N GLY A 210 1.76 8.49 -11.93
CA GLY A 210 2.47 9.70 -12.29
C GLY A 210 2.39 10.72 -11.18
N ILE A 211 3.55 11.16 -10.67
CA ILE A 211 3.69 12.17 -9.62
C ILE A 211 4.64 13.24 -10.08
N LYS A 212 4.28 14.51 -9.88
CA LYS A 212 5.12 15.68 -10.14
C LYS A 212 5.26 16.49 -8.86
N PRO A 213 6.27 16.19 -8.02
CA PRO A 213 6.47 16.87 -6.75
C PRO A 213 6.72 18.38 -6.92
N GLU A 214 7.55 18.75 -7.89
CA GLU A 214 7.89 20.13 -8.26
C GLU A 214 7.88 20.32 -9.77
N GLU A 215 9.00 20.14 -10.45
CA GLU A 215 9.16 20.39 -11.89
C GLU A 215 9.20 19.10 -12.70
N VAL A 216 9.75 18.03 -12.12
CA VAL A 216 10.04 16.77 -12.81
C VAL A 216 8.94 15.74 -12.57
N TRP A 217 8.36 15.20 -13.65
CA TRP A 217 7.46 14.06 -13.56
C TRP A 217 8.23 12.78 -13.24
N MET A 218 7.78 12.07 -12.24
CA MET A 218 8.10 10.66 -12.00
C MET A 218 6.94 9.80 -12.50
N ARG A 219 7.20 8.93 -13.49
CA ARG A 219 6.22 7.96 -13.99
C ARG A 219 6.68 6.57 -13.63
N SER A 220 5.85 5.86 -12.88
CA SER A 220 6.13 4.51 -12.43
C SER A 220 5.16 3.53 -13.05
N TYR A 221 5.67 2.40 -13.48
CA TYR A 221 4.95 1.27 -14.06
C TYR A 221 5.29 0.04 -13.23
N ASP A 222 4.29 -0.72 -12.88
CA ASP A 222 4.45 -1.86 -12.00
C ASP A 222 3.69 -3.06 -12.54
N ILE A 223 4.30 -4.23 -12.46
CA ILE A 223 3.71 -5.53 -12.75
C ILE A 223 4.02 -6.48 -11.61
N GLY A 224 2.99 -7.09 -11.07
CA GLY A 224 3.12 -8.05 -9.99
C GLY A 224 2.19 -9.24 -10.16
N ALA A 225 2.57 -10.35 -9.58
CA ALA A 225 1.74 -11.54 -9.51
C ALA A 225 2.02 -12.30 -8.23
N TYR A 226 1.00 -12.99 -7.72
CA TYR A 226 1.18 -14.00 -6.69
C TYR A 226 0.35 -15.24 -6.96
N TYR A 227 0.79 -16.34 -6.34
CA TYR A 227 0.07 -17.59 -6.33
C TYR A 227 -0.01 -18.15 -4.90
N GLU A 228 -1.22 -18.48 -4.49
CA GLU A 228 -1.52 -19.12 -3.20
C GLU A 228 -2.04 -20.52 -3.43
N ALA A 229 -1.34 -21.54 -2.92
CA ALA A 229 -1.73 -22.94 -3.01
C ALA A 229 -1.57 -23.62 -1.66
N GLY A 230 -2.69 -23.86 -0.98
CA GLY A 230 -2.71 -24.54 0.30
C GLY A 230 -1.87 -23.86 1.38
N ARG A 231 -0.59 -24.24 1.49
CA ARG A 231 0.34 -23.70 2.50
C ARG A 231 1.40 -22.80 1.90
N PHE A 232 1.44 -22.67 0.59
CA PHE A 232 2.43 -21.88 -0.13
C PHE A 232 1.83 -20.57 -0.59
N HIS A 233 2.61 -19.51 -0.47
CA HIS A 233 2.42 -18.25 -1.16
C HIS A 233 3.73 -17.88 -1.85
N ILE A 234 3.67 -17.60 -3.14
CA ILE A 234 4.80 -17.13 -3.94
C ILE A 234 4.37 -15.84 -4.60
N GLU A 235 5.19 -14.81 -4.53
CA GLU A 235 4.90 -13.49 -5.07
C GLU A 235 6.13 -12.89 -5.73
N GLY A 236 5.90 -12.15 -6.81
CA GLY A 236 6.91 -11.35 -7.48
C GLY A 236 6.31 -10.04 -8.00
N GLU A 237 7.06 -8.97 -7.87
CA GLU A 237 6.69 -7.62 -8.28
C GLU A 237 7.90 -6.92 -8.91
N TYR A 238 7.69 -6.22 -10.03
CA TYR A 238 8.70 -5.44 -10.72
C TYR A 238 8.17 -4.04 -10.98
N LEU A 239 8.97 -3.04 -10.59
CA LEU A 239 8.68 -1.63 -10.79
C LEU A 239 9.74 -0.99 -11.69
N TYR A 240 9.28 -0.23 -12.68
CA TYR A 240 10.06 0.63 -13.52
C TYR A 240 9.64 2.08 -13.35
N LYS A 241 10.58 3.01 -13.06
CA LYS A 241 10.32 4.44 -12.89
C LYS A 241 11.19 5.26 -13.82
N GLN A 242 10.57 6.24 -14.48
CA GLN A 242 11.19 7.22 -15.35
C GLN A 242 11.02 8.64 -14.82
N TYR A 243 11.98 9.49 -15.13
CA TYR A 243 11.91 10.93 -14.88
C TYR A 243 11.75 11.67 -16.21
N SER A 244 10.87 12.71 -16.24
CA SER A 244 10.70 13.51 -17.45
C SER A 244 12.01 14.21 -17.83
N ASP A 245 12.16 14.46 -19.13
CA ASP A 245 13.28 15.19 -19.72
C ASP A 245 14.66 14.59 -19.44
N ASN A 246 14.68 13.27 -19.12
CA ASN A 246 15.88 12.53 -18.69
C ASN A 246 16.58 13.22 -17.50
N ALA A 247 15.81 13.89 -16.63
CA ALA A 247 16.35 14.62 -15.47
C ALA A 247 17.11 13.73 -14.49
N PHE A 248 16.85 12.42 -14.51
CA PHE A 248 17.58 11.39 -13.77
C PHE A 248 17.50 10.07 -14.53
N GLN A 249 18.40 9.14 -14.20
CA GLN A 249 18.40 7.78 -14.78
C GLN A 249 17.15 7.00 -14.40
N ASP A 250 16.77 6.03 -15.24
CA ASP A 250 15.66 5.15 -14.98
C ASP A 250 15.92 4.24 -13.77
N VAL A 251 14.85 3.96 -13.01
CA VAL A 251 14.92 3.15 -11.80
C VAL A 251 14.23 1.82 -12.03
N HIS A 252 14.90 0.74 -11.62
CA HIS A 252 14.37 -0.61 -11.63
C HIS A 252 14.32 -1.14 -10.20
N SER A 253 13.20 -1.74 -9.80
CA SER A 253 13.07 -2.41 -8.52
C SER A 253 12.36 -3.75 -8.68
N VAL A 254 12.81 -4.74 -7.92
CA VAL A 254 12.24 -6.10 -7.89
C VAL A 254 11.98 -6.47 -6.44
N ASP A 255 10.84 -7.10 -6.18
CA ASP A 255 10.54 -7.86 -4.96
C ASP A 255 10.09 -9.25 -5.36
N ALA A 256 10.65 -10.27 -4.72
CA ALA A 256 10.22 -11.65 -4.91
C ALA A 256 10.35 -12.42 -3.60
N PHE A 257 9.29 -13.11 -3.19
CA PHE A 257 9.32 -13.88 -1.97
C PHE A 257 8.48 -15.16 -2.02
N ILE A 258 8.78 -16.04 -1.09
CA ILE A 258 8.04 -17.26 -0.82
C ILE A 258 7.70 -17.34 0.67
N ASN A 259 6.51 -17.84 0.98
CA ASN A 259 6.05 -18.19 2.32
C ASN A 259 5.54 -19.62 2.34
N TYR A 260 5.90 -20.38 3.38
CA TYR A 260 5.35 -21.70 3.65
C TYR A 260 4.79 -21.77 5.07
N ASP A 261 3.50 -22.08 5.18
CA ASP A 261 2.77 -22.17 6.44
C ASP A 261 2.73 -23.61 6.98
N LEU A 262 3.37 -23.84 8.12
CA LEU A 262 3.32 -25.10 8.86
C LEU A 262 2.25 -24.99 9.98
N PRO A 263 1.13 -25.74 9.90
CA PRO A 263 0.12 -25.75 10.96
C PRO A 263 0.70 -26.28 12.27
N LEU A 264 0.37 -25.61 13.36
CA LEU A 264 0.72 -26.01 14.73
C LEU A 264 -0.56 -26.32 15.54
N LYS A 265 -0.45 -27.19 16.54
CA LYS A 265 -1.61 -27.71 17.31
C LYS A 265 -1.71 -27.20 18.74
N LYS A 266 -0.77 -26.37 19.20
CA LYS A 266 -0.70 -25.92 20.61
C LYS A 266 -1.03 -24.43 20.72
N VAL A 267 -0.12 -23.66 21.31
CA VAL A 267 -0.30 -22.23 21.58
C VAL A 267 -0.43 -21.44 20.26
N PHE A 268 0.48 -21.64 19.34
CA PHE A 268 0.40 -21.04 18.01
C PHE A 268 -0.38 -21.94 17.05
N GLN A 269 -1.10 -21.33 16.13
CA GLN A 269 -1.87 -22.05 15.11
C GLN A 269 -1.01 -22.41 13.90
N LYS A 270 -0.03 -21.55 13.59
CA LYS A 270 0.91 -21.80 12.49
C LYS A 270 2.28 -21.19 12.76
N MET A 271 3.27 -21.77 12.09
CA MET A 271 4.60 -21.23 11.92
C MET A 271 4.85 -21.06 10.43
N SER A 272 5.23 -19.86 10.02
CA SER A 272 5.53 -19.53 8.63
C SER A 272 7.03 -19.41 8.43
N PHE A 273 7.56 -19.99 7.35
CA PHE A 273 8.93 -19.81 6.89
C PHE A 273 8.92 -18.91 5.68
N LEU A 274 9.76 -17.88 5.67
CA LEU A 274 9.76 -16.84 4.68
C LEU A 274 11.17 -16.59 4.14
N ALA A 275 11.25 -16.37 2.83
CA ALA A 275 12.46 -15.91 2.18
C ALA A 275 12.10 -14.87 1.13
N ARG A 276 12.82 -13.73 1.10
CA ARG A 276 12.62 -12.64 0.15
C ARG A 276 13.96 -12.18 -0.42
N TYR A 277 13.95 -11.90 -1.71
CA TYR A 277 14.94 -11.10 -2.38
C TYR A 277 14.28 -9.83 -2.89
N ASP A 278 14.86 -8.68 -2.57
CA ASP A 278 14.47 -7.42 -3.18
C ASP A 278 15.69 -6.58 -3.56
N MET A 279 15.53 -5.77 -4.60
CA MET A 279 16.58 -4.89 -5.12
C MET A 279 16.00 -3.59 -5.65
N MET A 280 16.83 -2.56 -5.71
CA MET A 280 16.53 -1.30 -6.33
C MET A 280 17.80 -0.67 -6.88
N THR A 281 17.71 -0.01 -8.05
CA THR A 281 18.76 0.85 -8.58
C THR A 281 18.77 2.22 -7.89
N ASP A 282 19.78 3.05 -8.16
CA ASP A 282 19.83 4.42 -7.62
C ASP A 282 18.59 5.20 -8.03
N GLN A 283 18.04 5.98 -7.09
CA GLN A 283 16.88 6.82 -7.36
C GLN A 283 17.00 8.22 -6.77
N SER A 284 16.22 9.14 -7.32
CA SER A 284 16.00 10.50 -6.83
C SER A 284 14.56 10.69 -6.38
N ASP A 285 14.34 11.59 -5.42
CA ASP A 285 13.02 12.07 -5.00
C ASP A 285 12.41 13.10 -5.97
N ALA A 286 13.14 13.48 -7.03
CA ALA A 286 12.82 14.51 -8.01
C ALA A 286 12.74 15.94 -7.43
N GLN A 287 13.26 16.16 -6.23
CA GLN A 287 13.29 17.45 -5.53
C GLN A 287 14.71 17.85 -5.15
N THR A 288 15.47 16.92 -4.56
CA THR A 288 16.82 17.20 -4.06
C THR A 288 17.79 17.36 -5.22
N ARG A 289 18.42 18.54 -5.27
CA ARG A 289 19.35 18.93 -6.33
C ARG A 289 20.73 19.23 -5.76
N ASP A 290 21.74 19.00 -6.58
CA ASP A 290 23.09 19.48 -6.33
C ASP A 290 23.13 21.00 -6.41
N GLU A 291 23.70 21.67 -5.41
CA GLU A 291 23.69 23.13 -5.28
C GLU A 291 24.51 23.83 -6.39
N VAL A 292 25.48 23.15 -7.00
CA VAL A 292 26.36 23.72 -8.01
C VAL A 292 25.84 23.50 -9.42
N THR A 293 25.42 22.27 -9.71
CA THR A 293 25.02 21.85 -11.07
C THR A 293 23.51 21.98 -11.31
N GLY A 294 22.69 22.07 -10.26
CA GLY A 294 21.23 22.01 -10.33
C GLY A 294 20.67 20.65 -10.75
N ALA A 295 21.51 19.65 -10.95
CA ALA A 295 21.10 18.31 -11.33
C ALA A 295 20.45 17.57 -10.14
N LEU A 296 19.51 16.65 -10.43
CA LEU A 296 18.94 15.79 -9.38
C LEU A 296 20.00 14.89 -8.80
N THR A 297 19.99 14.73 -7.48
CA THR A 297 20.92 13.86 -6.77
C THR A 297 20.32 12.50 -6.44
N VAL A 298 21.19 11.52 -6.16
CA VAL A 298 20.77 10.23 -5.62
C VAL A 298 20.30 10.42 -4.18
N THR A 299 19.01 10.14 -3.91
CA THR A 299 18.46 10.18 -2.55
C THR A 299 18.38 8.79 -1.90
N ASP A 300 18.38 7.74 -2.73
CA ASP A 300 18.49 6.35 -2.31
C ASP A 300 19.42 5.57 -3.25
N TYR A 301 20.47 4.98 -2.67
CA TYR A 301 21.49 4.24 -3.41
C TYR A 301 21.00 2.83 -3.79
N LYS A 302 21.50 2.36 -4.94
CA LYS A 302 21.35 0.98 -5.39
C LYS A 302 21.72 -0.02 -4.32
N ARG A 303 20.86 -1.00 -4.11
CA ARG A 303 21.09 -2.07 -3.15
C ARG A 303 20.29 -3.32 -3.45
N HIS A 304 20.75 -4.42 -2.91
CA HIS A 304 20.05 -5.68 -2.87
C HIS A 304 19.85 -6.08 -1.41
N ARG A 305 18.77 -6.79 -1.12
CA ARG A 305 18.52 -7.35 0.21
C ARG A 305 18.03 -8.79 0.09
N LEU A 306 18.59 -9.66 0.92
CA LEU A 306 18.05 -10.98 1.21
C LEU A 306 17.44 -10.97 2.60
N THR A 307 16.20 -11.42 2.74
CA THR A 307 15.54 -11.53 4.03
C THR A 307 15.10 -12.97 4.25
N GLY A 308 15.58 -13.59 5.33
CA GLY A 308 15.04 -14.85 5.85
C GLY A 308 14.20 -14.59 7.09
N GLY A 309 13.11 -15.34 7.28
CA GLY A 309 12.24 -15.10 8.42
C GLY A 309 11.43 -16.30 8.88
N ILE A 310 11.04 -16.24 10.16
CA ILE A 310 10.07 -17.15 10.79
C ILE A 310 9.00 -16.30 11.47
N THR A 311 7.74 -16.67 11.29
CA THR A 311 6.61 -16.03 11.97
C THR A 311 5.79 -17.07 12.72
N PHE A 312 5.52 -16.83 14.00
CA PHE A 312 4.57 -17.61 14.80
C PHE A 312 3.27 -16.82 14.90
N SER A 313 2.16 -17.42 14.44
CA SER A 313 0.86 -16.75 14.42
C SER A 313 -0.11 -17.41 15.40
N LEU A 314 -0.78 -16.54 16.18
CA LEU A 314 -1.93 -16.86 17.01
C LEU A 314 -3.12 -16.05 16.47
N SER A 315 -4.21 -16.73 16.09
CA SER A 315 -5.37 -16.09 15.47
C SER A 315 -6.68 -16.69 16.00
N LYS A 316 -6.96 -16.46 17.28
CA LYS A 316 -8.24 -16.87 17.88
C LYS A 316 -9.26 -15.71 17.82
N ALA A 317 -9.34 -14.90 18.88
CA ALA A 317 -10.18 -13.70 18.92
C ALA A 317 -9.47 -12.51 18.24
N PHE A 318 -8.13 -12.43 18.42
CA PHE A 318 -7.28 -11.38 17.86
C PHE A 318 -6.09 -12.01 17.15
N ARG A 319 -5.64 -11.42 16.05
CA ARG A 319 -4.44 -11.86 15.37
C ARG A 319 -3.21 -11.35 16.10
N THR A 320 -2.32 -12.26 16.47
CA THR A 320 -1.00 -11.93 17.04
C THR A 320 0.07 -12.68 16.28
N ASP A 321 1.04 -11.96 15.73
CA ASP A 321 2.20 -12.52 15.06
C ASP A 321 3.48 -12.13 15.81
N LEU A 322 4.33 -13.12 16.08
CA LEU A 322 5.70 -12.93 16.52
C LEU A 322 6.62 -13.24 15.33
N ARG A 323 7.30 -12.23 14.81
CA ARG A 323 8.15 -12.30 13.61
C ARG A 323 9.61 -12.17 13.99
N LEU A 324 10.44 -13.08 13.48
CA LEU A 324 11.89 -13.00 13.53
C LEU A 324 12.41 -12.97 12.10
N ASN A 325 13.06 -11.86 11.71
CA ASN A 325 13.67 -11.70 10.39
C ASN A 325 15.17 -11.40 10.52
N TYR A 326 15.96 -11.92 9.59
CA TYR A 326 17.31 -11.47 9.34
C TYR A 326 17.36 -10.83 7.96
N GLU A 327 17.88 -9.60 7.88
CA GLU A 327 18.04 -8.83 6.64
C GLU A 327 19.52 -8.65 6.34
N LYS A 328 19.96 -9.17 5.19
CA LYS A 328 21.31 -9.01 4.65
C LYS A 328 21.30 -8.04 3.49
N TYR A 329 22.07 -6.98 3.57
CA TYR A 329 22.15 -5.93 2.55
C TYR A 329 23.46 -6.02 1.77
N PHE A 330 23.41 -5.69 0.49
CA PHE A 330 24.55 -5.62 -0.41
C PHE A 330 24.51 -4.30 -1.17
N TYR A 331 25.55 -3.52 -1.03
CA TYR A 331 25.73 -2.23 -1.67
C TYR A 331 26.91 -2.27 -2.67
N PRO A 332 26.83 -1.57 -3.81
CA PRO A 332 28.00 -1.28 -4.63
C PRO A 332 29.03 -0.47 -3.85
N ALA A 333 30.29 -0.54 -4.27
CA ALA A 333 31.35 0.29 -3.72
C ALA A 333 31.03 1.78 -3.89
N GLY A 334 31.27 2.58 -2.85
CA GLY A 334 30.99 4.03 -2.84
C GLY A 334 29.56 4.42 -2.52
N SER A 335 28.64 3.49 -2.31
CA SER A 335 27.27 3.79 -1.87
C SER A 335 27.25 4.22 -0.41
N ILE A 336 26.39 5.19 -0.08
CA ILE A 336 26.14 5.62 1.29
C ILE A 336 24.90 4.88 1.81
N ALA A 337 25.13 3.87 2.65
CA ALA A 337 24.06 3.11 3.27
C ALA A 337 23.44 3.88 4.44
N LYS A 338 22.11 3.99 4.48
CA LYS A 338 21.40 4.50 5.66
C LYS A 338 21.58 3.51 6.82
N GLU A 339 21.77 4.00 8.04
CA GLU A 339 21.94 3.15 9.24
C GLU A 339 20.83 2.11 9.39
N SER A 340 19.59 2.50 9.12
CA SER A 340 18.43 1.62 9.19
C SER A 340 18.34 0.58 8.06
N GLU A 341 19.22 0.63 7.06
CA GLU A 341 19.22 -0.20 5.86
C GLU A 341 20.55 -0.95 5.70
N GLN A 342 21.03 -1.51 6.79
CA GLN A 342 22.19 -2.38 6.88
C GLN A 342 21.80 -3.72 7.52
N ASP A 343 22.75 -4.66 7.55
CA ASP A 343 22.55 -6.01 8.09
C ASP A 343 21.97 -5.98 9.49
N LYS A 344 20.84 -6.65 9.69
CA LYS A 344 20.17 -6.62 10.98
C LYS A 344 19.28 -7.83 11.26
N VAL A 345 19.10 -8.10 12.54
CA VAL A 345 18.05 -8.96 13.07
C VAL A 345 16.87 -8.09 13.50
N VAL A 346 15.67 -8.50 13.15
CA VAL A 346 14.42 -7.83 13.55
C VAL A 346 13.52 -8.81 14.27
N LEU A 347 13.17 -8.50 15.52
CA LEU A 347 12.13 -9.18 16.27
C LEU A 347 10.92 -8.26 16.38
N GLU A 348 9.75 -8.71 15.92
CA GLU A 348 8.53 -7.90 15.91
C GLU A 348 7.37 -8.65 16.55
N LEU A 349 6.63 -7.95 17.41
CA LEU A 349 5.31 -8.34 17.90
C LEU A 349 4.25 -7.48 17.19
N MET A 350 3.34 -8.14 16.48
CA MET A 350 2.19 -7.51 15.85
C MET A 350 0.90 -8.03 16.47
N VAL A 351 0.01 -7.13 16.86
CA VAL A 351 -1.33 -7.44 17.39
C VAL A 351 -2.36 -6.66 16.58
N ARG A 352 -3.43 -7.34 16.14
CA ARG A 352 -4.62 -6.74 15.54
C ARG A 352 -5.86 -7.11 16.34
N PHE A 353 -6.70 -6.14 16.62
CA PHE A 353 -8.00 -6.26 17.31
C PHE A 353 -9.08 -5.40 16.65
#